data_1b5a24d44b887a28e5d83a49c7a82880
#
_entry.id   1b5a24d44b887a28e5d83a49c7a82880
#
_cell.length_a   1.000
_cell.length_b   1.000
_cell.length_c   1.000
_cell.angle_alpha   90.00
_cell.angle_beta   90.00
_cell.angle_gamma   90.00
#
_symmetry.space_group_name_H-M   'P 1'
#
loop_
_entity.id
_entity.type
_entity.pdbx_description
1 polymer ?
#
loop_
_entity_poly.entity_id
_entity_poly.type
_entity_poly.pdbx_seq_one_letter_code
_entity_poly.pdbx_strand_id
1 'polypeptide(L)'
;MKTDLVNKINQSTAHRKSRVYLSNYIIRHEELLNEFISIAFDIQNENHVKAFWSLEFVCEKKLKLFTPYLDLFCEVLPKIKDDSAVRPATKICMFLAKSNHRKNGISLSQEQEHHLIEALIDRLIQDEKVASKVYAMKALFVLGKKYDWVHEELKTIIEQDYANHTAAYQAATRNLLKKLNK
;
A
#
# COMPACT_ATOMS: atom_id res chain seq x y z
N MET A 1 -10.50 -27.02 0.58
CA MET A 1 -9.60 -25.89 0.94
C MET A 1 -9.94 -24.61 0.20
N LYS A 2 -9.97 -24.61 -1.16
CA LYS A 2 -10.31 -23.38 -1.93
C LYS A 2 -11.67 -22.78 -1.55
N THR A 3 -12.72 -23.59 -1.50
CA THR A 3 -14.07 -23.14 -1.10
C THR A 3 -14.09 -22.53 0.32
N ASP A 4 -13.27 -23.06 1.24
CA ASP A 4 -13.17 -22.53 2.60
C ASP A 4 -12.49 -21.15 2.66
N LEU A 5 -11.44 -20.91 1.85
CA LEU A 5 -10.79 -19.60 1.74
C LEU A 5 -11.77 -18.54 1.23
N VAL A 6 -12.47 -18.82 0.12
CA VAL A 6 -13.46 -17.88 -0.45
C VAL A 6 -14.55 -17.56 0.56
N ASN A 7 -15.07 -18.57 1.27
CA ASN A 7 -16.06 -18.35 2.33
C ASN A 7 -15.55 -17.46 3.47
N LYS A 8 -14.29 -17.65 3.89
CA LYS A 8 -13.67 -16.81 4.92
C LYS A 8 -13.48 -15.37 4.47
N ILE A 9 -13.11 -15.15 3.19
CA ILE A 9 -13.02 -13.82 2.60
C ILE A 9 -14.40 -13.18 2.54
N ASN A 10 -15.40 -13.91 2.06
CA ASN A 10 -16.79 -13.45 1.97
C ASN A 10 -17.37 -13.01 3.33
N GLN A 11 -17.06 -13.74 4.39
CA GLN A 11 -17.50 -13.44 5.76
C GLN A 11 -16.68 -12.32 6.40
N SER A 12 -15.54 -11.91 5.83
CA SER A 12 -14.73 -10.85 6.40
C SER A 12 -15.41 -9.50 6.24
N THR A 13 -15.19 -8.64 7.24
CA THR A 13 -15.77 -7.30 7.32
C THR A 13 -14.68 -6.23 7.43
N ALA A 14 -15.06 -4.95 7.26
CA ALA A 14 -14.16 -3.82 7.42
C ALA A 14 -13.61 -3.66 8.86
N HIS A 15 -14.18 -4.34 9.85
CA HIS A 15 -13.71 -4.29 11.23
C HIS A 15 -12.31 -4.87 11.38
N ARG A 16 -11.45 -4.18 12.15
CA ARG A 16 -10.05 -4.59 12.36
C ARG A 16 -9.92 -6.04 12.84
N LYS A 17 -10.78 -6.48 13.77
CA LYS A 17 -10.74 -7.86 14.29
C LYS A 17 -10.92 -8.89 13.19
N SER A 18 -11.88 -8.67 12.28
CA SER A 18 -12.16 -9.56 11.14
C SER A 18 -10.97 -9.64 10.18
N ARG A 19 -10.41 -8.49 9.80
CA ARG A 19 -9.23 -8.41 8.92
C ARG A 19 -8.00 -9.08 9.52
N VAL A 20 -7.76 -8.87 10.82
CA VAL A 20 -6.66 -9.51 11.54
C VAL A 20 -6.87 -11.02 11.66
N TYR A 21 -8.10 -11.48 11.89
CA TYR A 21 -8.43 -12.90 11.92
C TYR A 21 -8.09 -13.59 10.60
N LEU A 22 -8.57 -13.05 9.47
CA LEU A 22 -8.29 -13.61 8.15
C LEU A 22 -6.79 -13.54 7.81
N SER A 23 -6.10 -12.44 8.13
CA SER A 23 -4.65 -12.34 7.92
C SER A 23 -3.87 -13.41 8.70
N ASN A 24 -4.27 -13.69 9.95
CA ASN A 24 -3.64 -14.74 10.76
C ASN A 24 -3.91 -16.14 10.20
N TYR A 25 -5.12 -16.34 9.65
CA TYR A 25 -5.45 -17.60 8.98
C TYR A 25 -4.54 -17.82 7.77
N ILE A 26 -4.38 -16.83 6.91
CA ILE A 26 -3.47 -16.90 5.75
C ILE A 26 -2.02 -17.14 6.17
N ILE A 27 -1.53 -16.46 7.20
CA ILE A 27 -0.15 -16.64 7.69
C ILE A 27 0.10 -18.04 8.26
N ARG A 28 -0.92 -18.72 8.76
CA ARG A 28 -0.81 -20.10 9.25
C ARG A 28 -0.98 -21.13 8.13
N HIS A 29 -1.56 -20.74 7.01
CA HIS A 29 -1.87 -21.55 5.85
C HIS A 29 -1.23 -20.93 4.63
N GLU A 30 0.12 -20.88 4.61
CA GLU A 30 0.88 -20.23 3.53
C GLU A 30 0.62 -20.89 2.15
N GLU A 31 0.18 -22.15 2.13
CA GLU A 31 -0.25 -22.85 0.93
C GLU A 31 -1.45 -22.21 0.23
N LEU A 32 -2.24 -21.38 0.94
CA LEU A 32 -3.38 -20.64 0.39
C LEU A 32 -2.99 -19.26 -0.15
N LEU A 33 -1.74 -18.82 0.08
CA LEU A 33 -1.32 -17.46 -0.22
C LEU A 33 -1.45 -17.12 -1.71
N ASN A 34 -1.09 -18.02 -2.60
CA ASN A 34 -1.22 -17.82 -4.05
C ASN A 34 -2.67 -17.54 -4.45
N GLU A 35 -3.60 -18.33 -3.96
CA GLU A 35 -5.02 -18.14 -4.26
C GLU A 35 -5.57 -16.86 -3.63
N PHE A 36 -5.17 -16.56 -2.39
CA PHE A 36 -5.54 -15.34 -1.70
C PHE A 36 -5.06 -14.08 -2.45
N ILE A 37 -3.80 -14.08 -2.93
CA ILE A 37 -3.24 -12.99 -3.74
C ILE A 37 -3.96 -12.89 -5.08
N SER A 38 -4.27 -14.01 -5.75
CA SER A 38 -5.03 -14.01 -6.99
C SER A 38 -6.40 -13.33 -6.83
N ILE A 39 -7.11 -13.59 -5.72
CA ILE A 39 -8.38 -12.93 -5.41
C ILE A 39 -8.17 -11.43 -5.10
N ALA A 40 -7.11 -11.09 -4.35
CA ALA A 40 -6.81 -9.71 -4.04
C ALA A 40 -6.47 -8.89 -5.28
N PHE A 41 -5.78 -9.47 -6.26
CA PHE A 41 -5.28 -8.75 -7.43
C PHE A 41 -6.23 -8.79 -8.64
N ASP A 42 -7.23 -9.65 -8.61
CA ASP A 42 -8.33 -9.63 -9.58
C ASP A 42 -9.33 -8.52 -9.22
N ILE A 43 -9.15 -7.33 -9.83
CA ILE A 43 -9.99 -6.14 -9.59
C ILE A 43 -11.46 -6.32 -9.98
N GLN A 44 -11.80 -7.36 -10.74
CA GLN A 44 -13.18 -7.71 -11.10
C GLN A 44 -13.80 -8.67 -10.09
N ASN A 45 -13.01 -9.24 -9.19
CA ASN A 45 -13.49 -10.17 -8.18
C ASN A 45 -14.25 -9.42 -7.07
N GLU A 46 -15.47 -9.87 -6.76
CA GLU A 46 -16.30 -9.28 -5.71
C GLU A 46 -15.61 -9.24 -4.33
N ASN A 47 -14.64 -10.12 -4.10
CA ASN A 47 -13.87 -10.22 -2.87
C ASN A 47 -12.55 -9.45 -2.88
N HIS A 48 -12.19 -8.79 -3.99
CA HIS A 48 -10.98 -8.02 -4.16
C HIS A 48 -10.70 -7.08 -2.97
N VAL A 49 -11.66 -6.24 -2.64
CA VAL A 49 -11.55 -5.26 -1.53
C VAL A 49 -11.33 -5.96 -0.19
N LYS A 50 -12.12 -7.02 0.11
CA LYS A 50 -12.01 -7.74 1.37
C LYS A 50 -10.67 -8.47 1.51
N ALA A 51 -10.16 -9.00 0.41
CA ALA A 51 -8.84 -9.62 0.36
C ALA A 51 -7.74 -8.56 0.62
N PHE A 52 -7.79 -7.38 -0.01
CA PHE A 52 -6.85 -6.28 0.26
C PHE A 52 -6.86 -5.82 1.73
N TRP A 53 -8.03 -5.77 2.38
CA TRP A 53 -8.10 -5.42 3.80
C TRP A 53 -7.27 -6.34 4.70
N SER A 54 -7.21 -7.62 4.36
CA SER A 54 -6.47 -8.60 5.15
C SER A 54 -5.03 -8.73 4.69
N LEU A 55 -4.76 -8.52 3.39
CA LEU A 55 -3.41 -8.51 2.83
C LEU A 55 -2.54 -7.43 3.48
N GLU A 56 -3.10 -6.26 3.77
CA GLU A 56 -2.42 -5.21 4.54
C GLU A 56 -1.80 -5.78 5.84
N PHE A 57 -2.55 -6.61 6.59
CA PHE A 57 -2.09 -7.21 7.84
C PHE A 57 -1.15 -8.39 7.64
N VAL A 58 -1.26 -9.13 6.54
CA VAL A 58 -0.25 -10.14 6.15
C VAL A 58 1.09 -9.45 5.92
N CYS A 59 1.10 -8.37 5.12
CA CYS A 59 2.31 -7.60 4.85
C CYS A 59 2.86 -6.91 6.10
N GLU A 60 2.00 -6.39 7.00
CA GLU A 60 2.43 -5.78 8.26
C GLU A 60 3.21 -6.76 9.14
N LYS A 61 2.82 -8.04 9.17
CA LYS A 61 3.37 -9.07 10.05
C LYS A 61 4.48 -9.90 9.40
N LYS A 62 4.33 -10.23 8.12
CA LYS A 62 5.17 -11.19 7.39
C LYS A 62 5.45 -10.70 5.96
N LEU A 63 6.00 -9.48 5.84
CA LEU A 63 6.23 -8.84 4.55
C LEU A 63 7.02 -9.71 3.56
N LYS A 64 7.94 -10.55 4.05
CA LYS A 64 8.72 -11.46 3.21
C LYS A 64 7.87 -12.47 2.41
N LEU A 65 6.70 -12.85 2.91
CA LEU A 65 5.76 -13.72 2.18
C LEU A 65 5.23 -13.04 0.91
N PHE A 66 5.27 -11.71 0.86
CA PHE A 66 4.79 -10.93 -0.27
C PHE A 66 5.82 -10.77 -1.39
N THR A 67 7.10 -11.06 -1.13
CA THR A 67 8.20 -10.86 -2.10
C THR A 67 7.96 -11.50 -3.47
N PRO A 68 7.42 -12.75 -3.59
CA PRO A 68 7.18 -13.37 -4.89
C PRO A 68 6.13 -12.68 -5.76
N TYR A 69 5.35 -11.75 -5.19
CA TYR A 69 4.21 -11.10 -5.85
C TYR A 69 4.46 -9.63 -6.17
N LEU A 70 5.70 -9.13 -6.02
CA LEU A 70 6.03 -7.72 -6.18
C LEU A 70 5.76 -7.21 -7.60
N ASP A 71 6.17 -7.96 -8.62
CA ASP A 71 5.95 -7.55 -10.02
C ASP A 71 4.46 -7.47 -10.33
N LEU A 72 3.70 -8.50 -9.95
CA LEU A 72 2.25 -8.52 -10.14
C LEU A 72 1.56 -7.40 -9.34
N PHE A 73 2.05 -7.08 -8.14
CA PHE A 73 1.55 -5.96 -7.36
C PHE A 73 1.79 -4.62 -8.06
N CYS A 74 2.98 -4.40 -8.63
CA CYS A 74 3.30 -3.20 -9.41
C CYS A 74 2.36 -3.05 -10.61
N GLU A 75 2.04 -4.14 -11.30
CA GLU A 75 1.10 -4.13 -12.44
C GLU A 75 -0.35 -3.81 -12.05
N VAL A 76 -0.79 -4.29 -10.88
CA VAL A 76 -2.18 -4.12 -10.42
C VAL A 76 -2.39 -2.78 -9.71
N LEU A 77 -1.38 -2.26 -9.03
CA LEU A 77 -1.46 -1.07 -8.18
C LEU A 77 -2.13 0.15 -8.86
N PRO A 78 -1.78 0.55 -10.09
CA PRO A 78 -2.43 1.68 -10.78
C PRO A 78 -3.89 1.38 -11.18
N LYS A 79 -4.28 0.11 -11.27
CA LYS A 79 -5.61 -0.32 -11.71
C LYS A 79 -6.64 -0.34 -10.57
N ILE A 80 -6.21 -0.32 -9.32
CA ILE A 80 -7.09 -0.32 -8.15
C ILE A 80 -7.83 1.01 -8.08
N LYS A 81 -9.17 1.00 -8.07
CA LYS A 81 -10.00 2.21 -8.07
C LYS A 81 -10.86 2.36 -6.80
N ASP A 82 -11.19 1.26 -6.12
CA ASP A 82 -12.00 1.30 -4.90
C ASP A 82 -11.20 1.87 -3.74
N ASP A 83 -11.68 2.96 -3.14
CA ASP A 83 -11.06 3.64 -1.99
C ASP A 83 -10.71 2.67 -0.85
N SER A 84 -11.55 1.65 -0.65
CA SER A 84 -11.36 0.66 0.41
C SER A 84 -10.20 -0.30 0.13
N ALA A 85 -9.80 -0.46 -1.15
CA ALA A 85 -8.63 -1.22 -1.57
C ALA A 85 -7.39 -0.31 -1.77
N VAL A 86 -7.57 0.93 -2.26
CA VAL A 86 -6.47 1.91 -2.42
C VAL A 86 -5.75 2.17 -1.10
N ARG A 87 -6.49 2.36 0.00
CA ARG A 87 -5.88 2.63 1.31
C ARG A 87 -4.95 1.49 1.79
N PRO A 88 -5.36 0.23 1.84
CA PRO A 88 -4.44 -0.86 2.18
C PRO A 88 -3.31 -1.02 1.15
N ALA A 89 -3.55 -0.84 -0.15
CA ALA A 89 -2.52 -0.92 -1.18
C ALA A 89 -1.42 0.13 -0.96
N THR A 90 -1.76 1.40 -0.74
CA THR A 90 -0.78 2.46 -0.44
C THR A 90 -0.03 2.22 0.88
N LYS A 91 -0.69 1.59 1.86
CA LYS A 91 -0.01 1.20 3.11
C LYS A 91 0.97 0.05 2.89
N ILE A 92 0.67 -0.90 2.01
CA ILE A 92 1.61 -1.95 1.59
C ILE A 92 2.83 -1.30 0.91
N CYS A 93 2.65 -0.34 -0.01
CA CYS A 93 3.76 0.41 -0.62
C CYS A 93 4.65 1.06 0.46
N MET A 94 4.07 1.64 1.51
CA MET A 94 4.83 2.19 2.62
C MET A 94 5.65 1.12 3.37
N PHE A 95 5.12 -0.08 3.57
CA PHE A 95 5.86 -1.18 4.19
C PHE A 95 7.01 -1.63 3.30
N LEU A 96 6.77 -1.75 1.99
CA LEU A 96 7.78 -2.13 1.00
C LEU A 96 8.93 -1.11 0.97
N ALA A 97 8.63 0.18 0.82
CA ALA A 97 9.62 1.25 0.81
C ALA A 97 10.47 1.26 2.09
N LYS A 98 9.82 1.15 3.27
CA LYS A 98 10.53 1.10 4.55
C LYS A 98 11.41 -0.14 4.71
N SER A 99 10.95 -1.28 4.21
CA SER A 99 11.72 -2.53 4.27
C SER A 99 12.91 -2.49 3.34
N ASN A 100 12.72 -2.03 2.11
CA ASN A 100 13.77 -1.86 1.11
C ASN A 100 14.91 -0.93 1.58
N HIS A 101 14.58 0.08 2.36
CA HIS A 101 15.57 1.02 2.92
C HIS A 101 16.39 0.41 4.09
N ARG A 102 16.04 -0.76 4.61
CA ARG A 102 16.73 -1.41 5.73
C ARG A 102 17.75 -2.43 5.22
N LYS A 103 18.92 -2.51 5.86
CA LYS A 103 20.01 -3.44 5.51
C LYS A 103 19.57 -4.91 5.36
N ASN A 104 18.63 -5.37 6.21
CA ASN A 104 18.13 -6.75 6.20
C ASN A 104 16.64 -6.81 5.76
N GLY A 105 16.18 -5.79 5.06
CA GLY A 105 14.82 -5.74 4.51
C GLY A 105 14.66 -6.57 3.24
N ILE A 106 13.48 -6.47 2.64
CA ILE A 106 13.28 -6.95 1.28
C ILE A 106 13.99 -5.98 0.31
N SER A 107 14.49 -6.51 -0.80
CA SER A 107 15.09 -5.70 -1.86
C SER A 107 14.11 -5.55 -3.00
N LEU A 108 13.81 -4.32 -3.38
CA LEU A 108 13.07 -4.00 -4.60
C LEU A 108 14.05 -3.81 -5.76
N SER A 109 13.69 -4.25 -6.96
CA SER A 109 14.42 -3.87 -8.17
C SER A 109 14.19 -2.38 -8.47
N GLN A 110 15.08 -1.79 -9.27
CA GLN A 110 14.92 -0.40 -9.71
C GLN A 110 13.59 -0.19 -10.45
N GLU A 111 13.19 -1.14 -11.27
CA GLU A 111 11.92 -1.12 -12.00
C GLU A 111 10.72 -1.13 -11.04
N GLN A 112 10.73 -2.01 -10.03
CA GLN A 112 9.68 -2.04 -8.99
C GLN A 112 9.62 -0.73 -8.21
N GLU A 113 10.78 -0.14 -7.86
CA GLU A 113 10.82 1.17 -7.19
C GLU A 113 10.19 2.27 -8.06
N HIS A 114 10.51 2.32 -9.36
CA HIS A 114 9.94 3.29 -10.29
C HIS A 114 8.43 3.11 -10.45
N HIS A 115 7.94 1.89 -10.65
CA HIS A 115 6.50 1.62 -10.72
C HIS A 115 5.75 2.05 -9.44
N LEU A 116 6.35 1.80 -8.25
CA LEU A 116 5.77 2.26 -6.99
C LEU A 116 5.74 3.79 -6.92
N ILE A 117 6.84 4.48 -7.32
CA ILE A 117 6.93 5.94 -7.29
C ILE A 117 5.85 6.55 -8.19
N GLU A 118 5.77 6.13 -9.45
CA GLU A 118 4.78 6.63 -10.41
C GLU A 118 3.35 6.45 -9.90
N ALA A 119 3.00 5.23 -9.50
CA ALA A 119 1.66 4.94 -8.98
C ALA A 119 1.33 5.76 -7.71
N LEU A 120 2.30 6.02 -6.84
CA LEU A 120 2.10 6.79 -5.61
C LEU A 120 2.00 8.29 -5.88
N ILE A 121 2.73 8.84 -6.85
CA ILE A 121 2.59 10.23 -7.31
C ILE A 121 1.19 10.43 -7.89
N ASP A 122 0.72 9.52 -8.76
CA ASP A 122 -0.64 9.57 -9.31
C ASP A 122 -1.71 9.60 -8.21
N ARG A 123 -1.52 8.82 -7.14
CA ARG A 123 -2.44 8.83 -5.98
C ARG A 123 -2.43 10.16 -5.21
N LEU A 124 -1.34 10.90 -5.22
CA LEU A 124 -1.29 12.22 -4.59
C LEU A 124 -2.05 13.28 -5.39
N ILE A 125 -1.94 13.20 -6.73
CA ILE A 125 -2.56 14.17 -7.64
C ILE A 125 -4.09 13.95 -7.75
N GLN A 126 -4.53 12.68 -7.66
CA GLN A 126 -5.95 12.32 -7.74
C GLN A 126 -6.73 12.71 -6.48
N ASP A 127 -8.06 12.77 -6.60
CA ASP A 127 -8.97 12.98 -5.46
C ASP A 127 -9.11 11.71 -4.61
N GLU A 128 -8.09 11.44 -3.81
CA GLU A 128 -7.99 10.29 -2.94
C GLU A 128 -8.28 10.64 -1.48
N LYS A 129 -8.75 9.68 -0.72
CA LYS A 129 -8.93 9.83 0.73
C LYS A 129 -7.62 10.19 1.43
N VAL A 130 -7.69 11.10 2.41
CA VAL A 130 -6.52 11.58 3.16
C VAL A 130 -5.62 10.45 3.67
N ALA A 131 -6.19 9.36 4.15
CA ALA A 131 -5.41 8.23 4.65
C ALA A 131 -4.54 7.58 3.57
N SER A 132 -5.07 7.44 2.34
CA SER A 132 -4.33 6.90 1.18
C SER A 132 -3.18 7.85 0.80
N LYS A 133 -3.47 9.15 0.67
CA LYS A 133 -2.44 10.18 0.41
C LYS A 133 -1.33 10.17 1.46
N VAL A 134 -1.66 10.06 2.75
CA VAL A 134 -0.67 10.02 3.83
C VAL A 134 0.25 8.79 3.75
N TYR A 135 -0.27 7.62 3.38
CA TYR A 135 0.60 6.44 3.17
C TYR A 135 1.46 6.59 1.92
N ALA A 136 0.92 7.14 0.83
CA ALA A 136 1.68 7.45 -0.39
C ALA A 136 2.84 8.41 -0.10
N MET A 137 2.59 9.52 0.58
CA MET A 137 3.63 10.48 0.99
C MET A 137 4.74 9.83 1.83
N LYS A 138 4.36 8.97 2.80
CA LYS A 138 5.34 8.27 3.64
C LYS A 138 6.20 7.29 2.86
N ALA A 139 5.64 6.62 1.84
CA ALA A 139 6.39 5.73 0.96
C ALA A 139 7.33 6.53 0.06
N LEU A 140 6.83 7.56 -0.61
CA LEU A 140 7.62 8.46 -1.47
C LEU A 140 8.76 9.14 -0.72
N PHE A 141 8.53 9.59 0.51
CA PHE A 141 9.60 10.16 1.35
C PHE A 141 10.74 9.17 1.60
N VAL A 142 10.44 7.87 1.75
CA VAL A 142 11.48 6.86 1.94
C VAL A 142 12.20 6.54 0.63
N LEU A 143 11.46 6.42 -0.47
CA LEU A 143 12.01 6.17 -1.81
C LEU A 143 12.86 7.35 -2.30
N GLY A 144 12.43 8.57 -2.01
CA GLY A 144 13.14 9.80 -2.34
C GLY A 144 14.52 9.94 -1.69
N LYS A 145 14.85 9.14 -0.69
CA LYS A 145 16.23 9.07 -0.17
C LYS A 145 17.24 8.48 -1.16
N LYS A 146 16.76 7.78 -2.17
CA LYS A 146 17.56 7.22 -3.28
C LYS A 146 17.40 8.04 -4.56
N TYR A 147 16.31 8.77 -4.69
CA TYR A 147 15.91 9.51 -5.88
C TYR A 147 15.53 10.94 -5.51
N ASP A 148 16.47 11.88 -5.55
CA ASP A 148 16.29 13.27 -5.09
C ASP A 148 15.10 13.96 -5.76
N TRP A 149 14.87 13.72 -7.05
CA TRP A 149 13.73 14.26 -7.79
C TRP A 149 12.37 13.89 -7.16
N VAL A 150 12.28 12.73 -6.49
CA VAL A 150 11.05 12.30 -5.82
C VAL A 150 10.74 13.18 -4.59
N HIS A 151 11.77 13.64 -3.88
CA HIS A 151 11.58 14.59 -2.78
C HIS A 151 11.13 15.95 -3.28
N GLU A 152 11.68 16.44 -4.40
CA GLU A 152 11.31 17.71 -5.02
C GLU A 152 9.86 17.67 -5.51
N GLU A 153 9.48 16.61 -6.22
CA GLU A 153 8.10 16.42 -6.71
C GLU A 153 7.11 16.28 -5.54
N LEU A 154 7.43 15.44 -4.55
CA LEU A 154 6.61 15.28 -3.35
C LEU A 154 6.39 16.61 -2.63
N LYS A 155 7.42 17.42 -2.48
CA LYS A 155 7.34 18.73 -1.86
C LYS A 155 6.41 19.65 -2.64
N THR A 156 6.59 19.73 -3.96
CA THR A 156 5.79 20.57 -4.86
C THR A 156 4.30 20.22 -4.74
N ILE A 157 3.95 18.94 -4.84
CA ILE A 157 2.56 18.48 -4.73
C ILE A 157 1.96 18.84 -3.37
N ILE A 158 2.70 18.59 -2.27
CA ILE A 158 2.20 18.88 -0.93
C ILE A 158 1.98 20.38 -0.72
N GLU A 159 2.92 21.24 -1.18
CA GLU A 159 2.81 22.68 -1.03
C GLU A 159 1.63 23.26 -1.81
N GLN A 160 1.37 22.76 -3.01
CA GLN A 160 0.21 23.16 -3.82
C GLN A 160 -1.13 22.75 -3.18
N ASP A 161 -1.20 21.55 -2.63
CA ASP A 161 -2.41 20.99 -2.03
C ASP A 161 -2.69 21.51 -0.62
N TYR A 162 -1.66 21.97 0.11
CA TYR A 162 -1.71 22.22 1.55
C TYR A 162 -2.84 23.16 1.97
N ALA A 163 -2.98 24.30 1.27
CA ALA A 163 -3.97 25.31 1.62
C ALA A 163 -5.42 24.85 1.34
N ASN A 164 -5.61 23.97 0.37
CA ASN A 164 -6.91 23.55 -0.13
C ASN A 164 -7.42 22.24 0.50
N HIS A 165 -6.59 21.64 1.37
CA HIS A 165 -6.91 20.36 1.98
C HIS A 165 -7.40 20.46 3.42
N THR A 166 -7.99 19.36 3.92
CA THR A 166 -8.51 19.26 5.29
C THR A 166 -7.43 19.45 6.35
N ALA A 167 -7.83 19.84 7.57
CA ALA A 167 -6.94 19.96 8.72
C ALA A 167 -6.16 18.66 9.02
N ALA A 168 -6.77 17.49 8.76
CA ALA A 168 -6.12 16.19 8.91
C ALA A 168 -4.96 16.01 7.92
N TYR A 169 -5.13 16.40 6.67
CA TYR A 169 -4.06 16.41 5.66
C TYR A 169 -2.94 17.37 6.07
N GLN A 170 -3.29 18.62 6.42
CA GLN A 170 -2.33 19.64 6.85
C GLN A 170 -1.50 19.20 8.07
N ALA A 171 -2.14 18.54 9.04
CA ALA A 171 -1.43 17.97 10.19
C ALA A 171 -0.46 16.85 9.81
N ALA A 172 -0.87 15.95 8.92
CA ALA A 172 -0.04 14.86 8.47
C ALA A 172 1.17 15.33 7.64
N THR A 173 0.99 16.36 6.80
CA THR A 173 2.03 16.88 5.90
C THR A 173 3.00 17.84 6.56
N ARG A 174 2.58 18.57 7.62
CA ARG A 174 3.42 19.57 8.31
C ARG A 174 4.78 19.03 8.76
N ASN A 175 4.80 17.84 9.35
CA ASN A 175 6.05 17.21 9.80
C ASN A 175 6.89 16.68 8.63
N LEU A 176 6.24 16.32 7.53
CA LEU A 176 6.92 15.83 6.32
C LEU A 176 7.62 16.99 5.60
N LEU A 177 6.91 18.11 5.41
CA LEU A 177 7.49 19.34 4.83
C LEU A 177 8.70 19.83 5.61
N LYS A 178 8.66 19.82 6.96
CA LYS A 178 9.83 20.16 7.79
C LYS A 178 11.04 19.25 7.55
N LYS A 179 10.83 18.01 7.09
CA LYS A 179 11.92 17.08 6.78
C LYS A 179 12.43 17.24 5.35
N LEU A 180 11.55 17.58 4.41
CA LEU A 180 11.91 17.87 3.02
C LEU A 180 12.65 19.18 2.85
N ASN A 181 12.50 20.13 3.80
CA ASN A 181 13.18 21.44 3.81
C ASN A 181 14.53 21.44 4.57
N LYS A 182 15.01 20.27 5.02
CA LYS A 182 16.33 20.11 5.66
C LYS A 182 17.36 19.58 4.67
#